data_b4b5999617d2ab982e346e738690d7af
#
_entry.id   b4b5999617d2ab982e346e738690d7af
#
_cell.length_a   1.000
_cell.length_b   1.000
_cell.length_c   1.000
_cell.angle_alpha   90.00
_cell.angle_beta   90.00
_cell.angle_gamma   90.00
#
_symmetry.space_group_name_H-M   'P 1'
#
loop_
_entity.id
_entity.type
_entity.pdbx_description
1 polymer ?
#
loop_
_entity_poly.entity_id
_entity_poly.type
_entity_poly.pdbx_seq_one_letter_code
_entity_poly.pdbx_strand_id
1 'polypeptide(L)'
;MDIVASLLQMQLDLYVQTDAQDPDSGALRKEWHYSKTLSCSAKGVVSNAASTRSTDRQIINNKYQNEQYVEIRTTEKINGRHKLTNIRNKKGFVIWTELNYPTETPTVFEVVGVTPITDPFGEVIAYNTLVKRSENQDLGQ
;
A
#
# COMPACT_ATOMS: atom_id res chain seq x y z
N MET A 1 22.21 9.91 12.96
CA MET A 1 21.39 9.80 11.75
C MET A 1 20.92 8.36 11.59
N ASP A 2 19.63 8.18 11.41
CA ASP A 2 19.06 6.86 11.20
C ASP A 2 19.36 6.41 9.76
N ILE A 3 20.13 5.33 9.61
CA ILE A 3 20.47 4.80 8.29
C ILE A 3 19.24 4.32 7.55
N VAL A 4 18.30 3.69 8.26
CA VAL A 4 17.05 3.22 7.65
C VAL A 4 16.27 4.37 7.05
N ALA A 5 16.12 5.47 7.80
CA ALA A 5 15.39 6.63 7.32
C ALA A 5 16.03 7.24 6.08
N SER A 6 17.36 7.21 5.98
CA SER A 6 18.08 7.78 4.83
C SER A 6 17.86 6.96 3.55
N LEU A 7 17.46 5.69 3.66
CA LEU A 7 17.16 4.83 2.52
C LEU A 7 15.73 4.94 2.04
N LEU A 8 14.85 5.60 2.83
CA LEU A 8 13.44 5.71 2.51
C LEU A 8 13.19 7.00 1.73
N GLN A 9 13.44 6.95 0.42
CA GLN A 9 13.38 8.12 -0.44
C GLN A 9 12.09 8.24 -1.25
N MET A 10 11.22 7.26 -1.13
CA MET A 10 9.88 7.30 -1.72
C MET A 10 8.89 7.85 -0.70
N GLN A 11 7.72 8.22 -1.17
CA GLN A 11 6.65 8.73 -0.30
C GLN A 11 5.33 8.07 -0.65
N LEU A 12 4.47 7.96 0.34
CA LEU A 12 3.11 7.50 0.15
C LEU A 12 2.16 8.35 0.99
N ASP A 13 0.91 8.38 0.58
CA ASP A 13 -0.14 9.04 1.35
C ASP A 13 -0.94 7.99 2.10
N LEU A 14 -1.13 8.22 3.40
CA LEU A 14 -1.81 7.30 4.29
C LEU A 14 -3.20 7.83 4.61
N TYR A 15 -4.20 6.95 4.43
CA TYR A 15 -5.59 7.24 4.78
C TYR A 15 -6.02 6.33 5.90
N VAL A 16 -6.80 6.86 6.84
CA VAL A 16 -7.31 6.12 7.99
C VAL A 16 -8.82 6.02 7.89
N GLN A 17 -9.34 4.85 8.29
CA GLN A 17 -10.77 4.61 8.31
C GLN A 17 -11.37 5.15 9.61
N THR A 18 -12.44 5.92 9.48
CA THR A 18 -13.23 6.38 10.61
C THR A 18 -14.67 6.01 10.39
N ASP A 19 -15.40 5.80 11.50
CA ASP A 19 -16.82 5.53 11.45
C ASP A 19 -17.56 6.85 11.67
N ALA A 20 -18.46 7.18 10.75
CA ALA A 20 -19.31 8.36 10.85
C ALA A 20 -20.76 7.91 10.90
N GLN A 21 -21.54 8.55 11.77
CA GLN A 21 -22.96 8.26 11.87
C GLN A 21 -23.73 9.25 11.00
N ASP A 22 -24.61 8.70 10.14
CA ASP A 22 -25.50 9.52 9.34
C ASP A 22 -26.52 10.20 10.24
N PRO A 23 -26.59 11.54 10.28
CA PRO A 23 -27.50 12.25 11.17
C PRO A 23 -28.97 12.01 10.83
N ASP A 24 -29.30 11.65 9.58
CA ASP A 24 -30.67 11.45 9.15
C ASP A 24 -31.18 10.03 9.45
N SER A 25 -30.35 9.02 9.15
CA SER A 25 -30.76 7.62 9.29
C SER A 25 -30.19 6.93 10.51
N GLY A 26 -29.19 7.50 11.16
CA GLY A 26 -28.46 6.87 12.25
C GLY A 26 -27.54 5.73 11.80
N ALA A 27 -27.43 5.47 10.51
CA ALA A 27 -26.58 4.40 9.98
C ALA A 27 -25.11 4.79 10.11
N LEU A 28 -24.28 3.79 10.42
CA LEU A 28 -22.85 3.99 10.46
C LEU A 28 -22.28 3.90 9.05
N ARG A 29 -21.46 4.88 8.69
CA ARG A 29 -20.73 4.88 7.42
C ARG A 29 -19.24 4.84 7.69
N LYS A 30 -18.53 4.10 6.86
CA LYS A 30 -17.07 4.06 6.90
C LYS A 30 -16.54 5.13 5.96
N GLU A 31 -15.73 6.02 6.50
CA GLU A 31 -15.13 7.10 5.74
C GLU A 31 -13.61 6.99 5.81
N TRP A 32 -12.95 7.37 4.71
CA TRP A 32 -11.50 7.38 4.63
C TRP A 32 -11.02 8.82 4.62
N HIS A 33 -10.13 9.14 5.55
CA HIS A 33 -9.58 10.48 5.68
C HIS A 33 -8.07 10.44 5.53
N TYR A 34 -7.54 11.42 4.81
CA TYR A 34 -6.11 11.60 4.71
C TYR A 34 -5.53 11.80 6.12
N SER A 35 -4.51 11.00 6.43
CA SER A 35 -3.84 11.08 7.72
C SER A 35 -2.52 11.83 7.61
N LYS A 36 -1.60 11.28 6.82
CA LYS A 36 -0.26 11.87 6.68
C LYS A 36 0.47 11.25 5.49
N THR A 37 1.58 11.88 5.14
CA THR A 37 2.50 11.36 4.14
C THR A 37 3.69 10.73 4.85
N LEU A 38 4.05 9.53 4.47
CA LEU A 38 5.17 8.79 5.05
C LEU A 38 6.28 8.62 4.03
N SER A 39 7.52 8.67 4.53
CA SER A 39 8.68 8.25 3.75
C SER A 39 8.74 6.73 3.75
N CYS A 40 9.03 6.15 2.59
CA CYS A 40 9.00 4.70 2.45
C CYS A 40 9.97 4.22 1.37
N SER A 41 10.12 2.91 1.32
CA SER A 41 10.71 2.19 0.21
C SER A 41 9.69 1.15 -0.22
N ALA A 42 9.33 1.13 -1.50
CA ALA A 42 8.28 0.26 -2.01
C ALA A 42 8.78 -0.50 -3.23
N LYS A 43 8.41 -1.78 -3.30
CA LYS A 43 8.73 -2.60 -4.47
C LYS A 43 7.57 -3.54 -4.74
N GLY A 44 7.32 -3.78 -6.03
CA GLY A 44 6.32 -4.77 -6.42
C GLY A 44 6.79 -6.17 -6.07
N VAL A 45 5.85 -6.99 -5.60
CA VAL A 45 6.14 -8.39 -5.29
C VAL A 45 5.87 -9.23 -6.53
N VAL A 46 6.90 -9.92 -7.01
CA VAL A 46 6.79 -10.83 -8.14
C VAL A 46 6.77 -12.24 -7.61
N SER A 47 5.77 -13.03 -8.01
CA SER A 47 5.66 -14.40 -7.56
C SER A 47 6.77 -15.26 -8.16
N ASN A 48 7.48 -15.99 -7.31
CA ASN A 48 8.48 -16.95 -7.76
C ASN A 48 7.87 -18.09 -8.55
N ALA A 49 6.60 -18.42 -8.31
CA ALA A 49 5.91 -19.46 -9.06
C ALA A 49 5.75 -19.11 -10.53
N ALA A 50 5.75 -17.82 -10.87
CA ALA A 50 5.64 -17.38 -12.27
C ALA A 50 6.83 -17.79 -13.13
N SER A 51 7.95 -18.17 -12.54
CA SER A 51 9.15 -18.55 -13.27
C SER A 51 9.27 -20.05 -13.57
N THR A 52 8.34 -20.88 -13.11
CA THR A 52 8.52 -22.33 -13.15
C THR A 52 8.08 -22.98 -14.47
N ARG A 53 6.89 -22.66 -14.98
CA ARG A 53 6.35 -23.25 -16.21
C ARG A 53 5.57 -22.22 -17.00
N SER A 54 5.58 -22.33 -18.33
CA SER A 54 4.89 -21.35 -19.17
C SER A 54 3.37 -21.38 -18.99
N THR A 55 2.78 -22.57 -18.80
CA THR A 55 1.33 -22.69 -18.59
C THR A 55 0.93 -22.11 -17.24
N ASP A 56 1.70 -22.45 -16.21
CA ASP A 56 1.47 -21.90 -14.87
C ASP A 56 1.67 -20.38 -14.86
N ARG A 57 2.63 -19.92 -15.66
CA ARG A 57 2.93 -18.50 -15.78
C ARG A 57 1.74 -17.71 -16.33
N GLN A 58 1.03 -18.27 -17.33
CA GLN A 58 -0.14 -17.60 -17.89
C GLN A 58 -1.28 -17.50 -16.86
N ILE A 59 -1.52 -18.56 -16.13
CA ILE A 59 -2.56 -18.59 -15.10
C ILE A 59 -2.22 -17.60 -13.99
N ILE A 60 -0.97 -17.59 -13.55
CA ILE A 60 -0.51 -16.69 -12.48
C ILE A 60 -0.57 -15.24 -12.95
N ASN A 61 -0.17 -14.95 -14.17
CA ASN A 61 -0.23 -13.58 -14.69
C ASN A 61 -1.65 -13.05 -14.74
N ASN A 62 -2.61 -13.87 -15.15
CA ASN A 62 -4.01 -13.45 -15.15
C ASN A 62 -4.52 -13.15 -13.75
N LYS A 63 -4.11 -13.95 -12.78
CA LYS A 63 -4.45 -13.71 -11.38
C LYS A 63 -3.81 -12.44 -10.86
N TYR A 64 -2.52 -12.25 -11.11
CA TYR A 64 -1.77 -11.11 -10.60
C TYR A 64 -2.04 -9.82 -11.34
N GLN A 65 -2.65 -9.86 -12.51
CA GLN A 65 -3.15 -8.64 -13.13
C GLN A 65 -4.26 -8.00 -12.32
N ASN A 66 -5.05 -8.82 -11.62
CA ASN A 66 -6.14 -8.35 -10.77
C ASN A 66 -5.70 -8.13 -9.32
N GLU A 67 -4.64 -8.80 -8.90
CA GLU A 67 -4.12 -8.70 -7.54
C GLU A 67 -2.68 -8.20 -7.60
N GLN A 68 -2.49 -6.93 -7.30
CA GLN A 68 -1.15 -6.33 -7.23
C GLN A 68 -0.69 -6.28 -5.79
N TYR A 69 0.48 -6.84 -5.53
CA TYR A 69 1.09 -6.82 -4.21
C TYR A 69 2.30 -5.92 -4.22
N VAL A 70 2.45 -5.13 -3.18
CA VAL A 70 3.59 -4.24 -2.99
C VAL A 70 4.11 -4.43 -1.59
N GLU A 71 5.43 -4.51 -1.47
CA GLU A 71 6.10 -4.60 -0.18
C GLU A 71 6.66 -3.23 0.17
N ILE A 72 6.23 -2.69 1.30
CA ILE A 72 6.53 -1.31 1.70
C ILE A 72 7.29 -1.33 3.02
N ARG A 73 8.41 -0.63 3.06
CA ARG A 73 9.20 -0.46 4.27
C ARG A 73 9.04 0.97 4.78
N THR A 74 8.67 1.11 6.05
CA THR A 74 8.52 2.40 6.71
C THR A 74 9.12 2.34 8.10
N THR A 75 9.38 3.52 8.70
CA THR A 75 9.79 3.59 10.10
C THR A 75 8.59 3.64 11.04
N GLU A 76 7.41 4.00 10.55
CA GLU A 76 6.18 4.01 11.34
C GLU A 76 5.32 2.79 11.03
N LYS A 77 4.63 2.30 12.04
CA LYS A 77 3.75 1.15 11.89
C LYS A 77 2.47 1.54 11.15
N ILE A 78 2.14 0.76 10.13
CA ILE A 78 0.89 0.87 9.40
C ILE A 78 0.03 -0.35 9.77
N ASN A 79 -1.23 -0.14 10.08
CA ASN A 79 -2.11 -1.24 10.51
C ASN A 79 -3.25 -1.48 9.51
N GLY A 80 -4.09 -2.48 9.79
CA GLY A 80 -5.16 -2.88 8.88
C GLY A 80 -6.28 -1.87 8.70
N ARG A 81 -6.31 -0.80 9.48
CA ARG A 81 -7.29 0.27 9.30
C ARG A 81 -6.83 1.34 8.32
N HIS A 82 -5.65 1.18 7.74
CA HIS A 82 -5.09 2.15 6.82
C HIS A 82 -5.24 1.69 5.38
N LYS A 83 -5.37 2.64 4.49
CA LYS A 83 -5.17 2.44 3.05
C LYS A 83 -4.06 3.36 2.58
N LEU A 84 -3.36 2.91 1.57
CA LEU A 84 -2.19 3.61 1.03
C LEU A 84 -2.44 3.94 -0.42
N THR A 85 -2.04 5.14 -0.83
CA THR A 85 -2.15 5.53 -2.23
C THR A 85 -1.06 6.52 -2.58
N ASN A 86 -1.00 6.86 -3.85
CA ASN A 86 -0.09 7.89 -4.32
C ASN A 86 1.36 7.60 -3.97
N ILE A 87 1.77 6.33 -4.15
CA ILE A 87 3.16 5.92 -3.90
C ILE A 87 4.02 6.50 -5.02
N ARG A 88 4.90 7.41 -4.66
CA ARG A 88 5.70 8.16 -5.61
C ARG A 88 7.17 8.07 -5.30
N ASN A 89 7.99 8.15 -6.35
CA ASN A 89 9.43 8.10 -6.20
C ASN A 89 9.99 9.46 -5.74
N LYS A 90 11.30 9.52 -5.61
CA LYS A 90 12.00 10.72 -5.16
C LYS A 90 11.71 11.93 -6.06
N LYS A 91 11.46 11.69 -7.35
CA LYS A 91 11.15 12.75 -8.31
C LYS A 91 9.68 13.17 -8.31
N GLY A 92 8.85 12.50 -7.52
CA GLY A 92 7.43 12.82 -7.41
C GLY A 92 6.52 12.10 -8.39
N PHE A 93 7.05 11.14 -9.16
CA PHE A 93 6.23 10.36 -10.09
C PHE A 93 5.55 9.21 -9.37
N VAL A 94 4.23 9.10 -9.54
CA VAL A 94 3.44 7.99 -9.01
C VAL A 94 3.77 6.73 -9.81
N ILE A 95 4.12 5.65 -9.11
CA ILE A 95 4.61 4.42 -9.74
C ILE A 95 3.45 3.50 -10.12
N TRP A 96 2.50 3.32 -9.22
CA TRP A 96 1.35 2.43 -9.47
C TRP A 96 0.11 3.26 -9.72
N THR A 97 -0.46 3.10 -10.91
CA THR A 97 -1.66 3.84 -11.32
C THR A 97 -2.70 2.91 -11.91
N GLU A 98 -3.95 3.34 -11.84
CA GLU A 98 -5.08 2.69 -12.48
C GLU A 98 -5.50 3.49 -13.69
N LEU A 99 -5.68 2.81 -14.81
CA LEU A 99 -6.16 3.47 -16.02
C LEU A 99 -7.69 3.56 -15.97
N ASN A 100 -8.18 4.74 -15.63
CA ASN A 100 -9.60 5.06 -15.67
C ASN A 100 -9.81 6.05 -16.81
N TYR A 101 -10.06 5.52 -18.01
CA TYR A 101 -10.17 6.34 -19.20
C TYR A 101 -11.13 7.52 -18.99
N PRO A 102 -10.77 8.76 -19.35
CA PRO A 102 -9.53 9.15 -20.04
C PRO A 102 -8.36 9.53 -19.13
N THR A 103 -8.44 9.25 -17.84
CA THR A 103 -7.42 9.67 -16.85
C THR A 103 -6.76 8.47 -16.20
N GLU A 104 -5.61 8.71 -15.58
CA GLU A 104 -4.97 7.74 -14.69
C GLU A 104 -5.09 8.25 -13.25
N THR A 105 -5.39 7.33 -12.34
CA THR A 105 -5.47 7.65 -10.92
C THR A 105 -4.50 6.77 -10.14
N PRO A 106 -3.95 7.26 -9.02
CA PRO A 106 -3.08 6.41 -8.19
C PRO A 106 -3.83 5.20 -7.66
N THR A 107 -3.16 4.04 -7.69
CA THR A 107 -3.73 2.81 -7.15
C THR A 107 -3.85 2.90 -5.63
N VAL A 108 -5.00 2.51 -5.10
CA VAL A 108 -5.25 2.43 -3.66
C VAL A 108 -4.94 1.01 -3.20
N PHE A 109 -4.14 0.90 -2.15
CA PHE A 109 -3.72 -0.38 -1.59
C PHE A 109 -4.29 -0.56 -0.19
N GLU A 110 -4.60 -1.80 0.17
CA GLU A 110 -4.99 -2.16 1.53
C GLU A 110 -3.94 -3.04 2.17
N VAL A 111 -3.86 -3.00 3.49
CA VAL A 111 -2.82 -3.73 4.24
C VAL A 111 -3.19 -5.20 4.35
N VAL A 112 -2.25 -6.07 3.96
CA VAL A 112 -2.37 -7.52 4.14
C VAL A 112 -1.73 -7.95 5.44
N GLY A 113 -0.54 -7.44 5.73
CA GLY A 113 0.17 -7.80 6.96
C GLY A 113 1.34 -6.88 7.21
N VAL A 114 1.77 -6.83 8.45
CA VAL A 114 2.88 -5.99 8.90
C VAL A 114 3.87 -6.86 9.66
N THR A 115 5.15 -6.78 9.28
CA THR A 115 6.23 -7.49 9.94
C THR A 115 7.24 -6.49 10.49
N PRO A 116 7.52 -6.50 11.78
CA PRO A 116 8.57 -5.63 12.32
C PRO A 116 9.95 -6.12 11.90
N ILE A 117 10.84 -5.17 11.64
CA ILE A 117 12.24 -5.44 11.35
C ILE A 117 13.03 -5.04 12.60
N THR A 118 13.73 -5.99 13.18
CA THR A 118 14.46 -5.76 14.41
C THR A 118 15.95 -5.74 14.17
N ASP A 119 16.65 -5.05 15.07
CA ASP A 119 18.12 -5.10 15.10
C ASP A 119 18.59 -6.35 15.89
N PRO A 120 19.90 -6.60 15.98
CA PRO A 120 20.38 -7.78 16.71
C PRO A 120 20.04 -7.76 18.21
N PHE A 121 19.62 -6.62 18.75
CA PHE A 121 19.26 -6.48 20.17
C PHE A 121 17.76 -6.59 20.40
N GLY A 122 16.97 -6.84 19.34
CA GLY A 122 15.54 -7.02 19.44
C GLY A 122 14.73 -5.72 19.40
N GLU A 123 15.36 -4.60 19.13
CA GLU A 123 14.65 -3.32 18.97
C GLU A 123 14.11 -3.18 17.55
N VAL A 124 12.88 -2.70 17.44
CA VAL A 124 12.24 -2.50 16.14
C VAL A 124 12.81 -1.23 15.49
N ILE A 125 13.40 -1.38 14.31
CA ILE A 125 14.00 -0.27 13.58
C ILE A 125 13.16 0.16 12.38
N ALA A 126 12.28 -0.72 11.88
CA ALA A 126 11.43 -0.43 10.75
C ALA A 126 10.30 -1.46 10.71
N TYR A 127 9.36 -1.24 9.80
CA TYR A 127 8.25 -2.17 9.56
C TYR A 127 8.19 -2.48 8.08
N ASN A 128 7.97 -3.75 7.76
CA ASN A 128 7.76 -4.21 6.40
C ASN A 128 6.27 -4.55 6.26
N THR A 129 5.58 -3.78 5.44
CA THR A 129 4.14 -3.91 5.26
C THR A 129 3.86 -4.48 3.88
N LEU A 130 3.14 -5.60 3.84
CA LEU A 130 2.66 -6.15 2.59
C LEU A 130 1.27 -5.58 2.34
N VAL A 131 1.09 -4.97 1.18
CA VAL A 131 -0.18 -4.40 0.77
C VAL A 131 -0.59 -4.98 -0.57
N LYS A 132 -1.88 -4.99 -0.82
CA LYS A 132 -2.42 -5.43 -2.11
C LYS A 132 -3.38 -4.37 -2.63
N ARG A 133 -3.61 -4.40 -3.95
CA ARG A 133 -4.58 -3.51 -4.56
C ARG A 133 -5.94 -3.70 -3.89
N SER A 134 -6.53 -2.60 -3.45
CA SER A 134 -7.87 -2.63 -2.85
C SER A 134 -8.92 -2.81 -3.94
N GLU A 135 -9.90 -3.67 -3.72
CA GLU A 135 -11.00 -3.83 -4.65
C GLU A 135 -11.80 -2.54 -4.78
N ASN A 136 -11.97 -1.83 -3.67
CA ASN A 136 -12.62 -0.53 -3.66
C ASN A 136 -11.55 0.56 -3.77
N GLN A 137 -11.45 1.17 -4.94
CA GLN A 137 -10.48 2.24 -5.20
C GLN A 137 -11.01 3.61 -4.79
N ASP A 138 -12.26 3.70 -4.37
CA ASP A 138 -12.87 4.94 -3.94
C ASP A 138 -12.57 5.16 -2.45
N LEU A 139 -12.01 6.31 -2.11
CA LEU A 139 -11.73 6.70 -0.74
C LEU A 139 -12.82 7.58 -0.15
N GLY A 140 -13.97 7.69 -0.81
CA GLY A 140 -15.11 8.44 -0.30
C GLY A 140 -14.99 9.94 -0.46
N GLN A 141 -14.17 10.39 -1.37
CA GLN A 141 -13.97 11.82 -1.62
C GLN A 141 -14.59 12.26 -2.92
#